data_a6a333b75cc5f99ec62419af7e35e47d
#
_entry.id   a6a333b75cc5f99ec62419af7e35e47d
#
_cell.length_a   1.000
_cell.length_b   1.000
_cell.length_c   1.000
_cell.angle_alpha   90.00
_cell.angle_beta   90.00
_cell.angle_gamma   90.00
#
_symmetry.space_group_name_H-M   'P 1'
#
loop_
_entity.id
_entity.type
_entity.pdbx_description
1 polymer ?
#
loop_
_entity_poly.entity_id
_entity_poly.type
_entity_poly.pdbx_seq_one_letter_code
_entity_poly.pdbx_strand_id
1 'polypeptide(L)'
;YIDIKNRDHGQTLDEAFLEAIAKNNIEMKNLNLLSEDVPEDAAGLLINAPQNDYSPDQAEKIINYLEGGGSALITSNYSIYSMPNFDSILSNYGLARKEGVLFEGDSGHFMSYPYCLIPNMEYTRITEKLYSTGFVLMPMCQAIEQTDTYRNSISMYPLLQSTNSSYNKA
;
A
#
# COMPACT_ATOMS: atom_id res chain seq x y z
N TYR A 1 7.08 2.44 13.02
CA TYR A 1 5.91 3.07 13.63
C TYR A 1 4.67 2.78 12.80
N ILE A 2 3.56 2.54 13.45
CA ILE A 2 2.28 2.31 12.81
C ILE A 2 1.32 3.39 13.29
N ASP A 3 0.66 4.07 12.37
CA ASP A 3 -0.48 4.93 12.72
C ASP A 3 -1.71 4.05 13.04
N ILE A 4 -1.71 3.45 14.25
CA ILE A 4 -2.81 2.59 14.71
C ILE A 4 -3.82 3.36 15.57
N LYS A 5 -3.44 4.48 16.17
CA LYS A 5 -4.35 5.20 17.09
C LYS A 5 -5.46 5.94 16.39
N ASN A 6 -5.32 6.19 15.12
CA ASN A 6 -6.45 6.64 14.36
C ASN A 6 -7.24 5.42 13.91
N ARG A 7 -8.02 4.82 14.82
CA ARG A 7 -9.00 3.76 14.49
C ARG A 7 -9.92 4.16 13.35
N ASP A 8 -9.94 5.45 13.04
CA ASP A 8 -10.70 6.04 11.96
C ASP A 8 -9.96 5.98 10.61
N HIS A 9 -8.63 5.71 10.58
CA HIS A 9 -7.84 5.75 9.35
C HIS A 9 -7.33 4.38 8.87
N GLY A 10 -7.21 3.36 9.70
CA GLY A 10 -6.63 2.09 9.29
C GLY A 10 -7.41 0.84 9.71
N GLN A 11 -7.19 -0.26 9.00
CA GLN A 11 -7.71 -1.56 9.40
C GLN A 11 -6.84 -2.17 10.50
N THR A 12 -7.47 -3.03 11.33
CA THR A 12 -6.75 -3.82 12.33
C THR A 12 -5.77 -4.76 11.63
N LEU A 13 -4.54 -4.81 12.10
CA LEU A 13 -3.54 -5.74 11.60
C LEU A 13 -3.83 -7.16 12.06
N ASP A 14 -3.60 -8.12 11.17
CA ASP A 14 -3.72 -9.54 11.47
C ASP A 14 -2.68 -9.97 12.50
N GLU A 15 -3.08 -10.87 13.41
CA GLU A 15 -2.21 -11.35 14.49
C GLU A 15 -0.98 -12.11 13.95
N ALA A 16 -1.14 -12.88 12.88
CA ALA A 16 -0.03 -13.59 12.25
C ALA A 16 0.98 -12.62 11.62
N PHE A 17 0.52 -11.51 11.08
CA PHE A 17 1.41 -10.44 10.59
C PHE A 17 2.20 -9.82 11.74
N LEU A 18 1.54 -9.49 12.85
CA LEU A 18 2.21 -8.93 14.04
C LEU A 18 3.25 -9.89 14.62
N GLU A 19 2.94 -11.18 14.69
CA GLU A 19 3.91 -12.21 15.11
C GLU A 19 5.10 -12.31 14.15
N ALA A 20 4.88 -12.25 12.85
CA ALA A 20 5.95 -12.29 11.85
C ALA A 20 6.91 -11.09 11.99
N ILE A 21 6.37 -9.90 12.23
CA ILE A 21 7.14 -8.68 12.49
C ILE A 21 7.97 -8.84 13.76
N ALA A 22 7.36 -9.29 14.87
CA ALA A 22 8.05 -9.49 16.15
C ALA A 22 9.17 -10.55 16.05
N LYS A 23 8.96 -11.65 15.33
CA LYS A 23 9.99 -12.67 15.07
C LYS A 23 11.22 -12.15 14.32
N ASN A 24 11.07 -11.04 13.59
CA ASN A 24 12.17 -10.37 12.90
C ASN A 24 12.79 -9.21 13.73
N ASN A 25 12.53 -9.17 15.03
CA ASN A 25 13.02 -8.15 15.97
C ASN A 25 12.63 -6.72 15.56
N ILE A 26 11.48 -6.55 14.95
CA ILE A 26 10.92 -5.24 14.61
C ILE A 26 9.89 -4.88 15.68
N GLU A 27 10.14 -3.82 16.40
CA GLU A 27 9.21 -3.26 17.38
C GLU A 27 8.22 -2.32 16.66
N MET A 28 6.93 -2.57 16.86
CA MET A 28 5.88 -1.73 16.31
C MET A 28 5.35 -0.79 17.37
N LYS A 29 5.32 0.50 17.05
CA LYS A 29 4.80 1.56 17.94
C LYS A 29 3.65 2.30 17.24
N ASN A 30 2.66 2.66 18.03
CA ASN A 30 1.57 3.51 17.55
C ASN A 30 2.06 4.94 17.39
N LEU A 31 1.68 5.58 16.30
CA LEU A 31 1.93 6.98 16.01
C LEU A 31 0.61 7.71 15.81
N ASN A 32 0.45 8.88 16.40
CA ASN A 32 -0.71 9.73 16.20
C ASN A 32 -0.28 11.03 15.51
N LEU A 33 -0.38 11.06 14.18
CA LEU A 33 0.04 12.21 13.37
C LEU A 33 -0.78 13.49 13.62
N LEU A 34 -1.92 13.41 14.32
CA LEU A 34 -2.66 14.62 14.74
C LEU A 34 -1.93 15.40 15.84
N SER A 35 -1.19 14.70 16.68
CA SER A 35 -0.52 15.30 17.86
C SER A 35 0.99 15.16 17.85
N GLU A 36 1.54 14.34 16.97
CA GLU A 36 2.96 13.98 16.95
C GLU A 36 3.51 14.08 15.53
N ASP A 37 4.80 14.31 15.41
CA ASP A 37 5.53 14.15 14.17
C ASP A 37 6.06 12.73 14.06
N VAL A 38 6.48 12.31 12.85
CA VAL A 38 7.17 11.05 12.70
C VAL A 38 8.49 11.11 13.46
N PRO A 39 8.74 10.19 14.42
CA PRO A 39 9.98 10.22 15.20
C PRO A 39 11.22 10.08 14.32
N GLU A 40 12.29 10.80 14.67
CA GLU A 40 13.55 10.74 13.92
C GLU A 40 14.21 9.36 13.93
N ASP A 41 13.92 8.55 14.96
CA ASP A 41 14.41 7.17 15.09
C ASP A 41 13.50 6.12 14.40
N ALA A 42 12.46 6.56 13.69
CA ALA A 42 11.57 5.67 12.99
C ALA A 42 12.29 4.96 11.81
N ALA A 43 12.46 3.65 11.91
CA ALA A 43 13.03 2.84 10.83
C ALA A 43 12.09 2.70 9.64
N GLY A 44 10.79 2.87 9.82
CA GLY A 44 9.79 2.84 8.77
C GLY A 44 8.39 3.18 9.27
N LEU A 45 7.53 3.58 8.35
CA LEU A 45 6.10 3.78 8.57
C LEU A 45 5.30 2.63 7.97
N LEU A 46 4.26 2.20 8.66
CA LEU A 46 3.22 1.34 8.10
C LEU A 46 1.92 2.15 8.02
N ILE A 47 1.44 2.37 6.82
CA ILE A 47 0.14 2.97 6.52
C ILE A 47 -0.76 1.85 6.02
N ASN A 48 -1.68 1.38 6.86
CA ASN A 48 -2.46 0.18 6.58
C ASN A 48 -3.88 0.52 6.14
N ALA A 49 -4.09 0.68 4.84
CA ALA A 49 -5.39 0.84 4.20
C ALA A 49 -6.29 1.86 4.93
N PRO A 50 -5.95 3.15 4.92
CA PRO A 50 -6.71 4.17 5.62
C PRO A 50 -8.17 4.17 5.15
N GLN A 51 -9.09 4.29 6.12
CA GLN A 51 -10.54 4.32 5.87
C GLN A 51 -11.05 5.74 5.63
N ASN A 52 -10.35 6.72 6.18
CA ASN A 52 -10.64 8.14 6.04
C ASN A 52 -9.41 8.88 5.52
N ASP A 53 -9.64 10.02 4.89
CA ASP A 53 -8.54 10.83 4.38
C ASP A 53 -7.72 11.43 5.53
N TYR A 54 -6.47 11.70 5.26
CA TYR A 54 -5.59 12.47 6.15
C TYR A 54 -5.93 13.96 6.08
N SER A 55 -5.58 14.71 7.13
CA SER A 55 -5.51 16.16 7.01
C SER A 55 -4.30 16.55 6.14
N PRO A 56 -4.28 17.76 5.55
CA PRO A 56 -3.11 18.25 4.81
C PRO A 56 -1.81 18.21 5.65
N ASP A 57 -1.89 18.56 6.92
CA ASP A 57 -0.75 18.54 7.84
C ASP A 57 -0.21 17.12 8.08
N GLN A 58 -1.10 16.13 8.26
CA GLN A 58 -0.68 14.74 8.42
C GLN A 58 0.00 14.20 7.15
N ALA A 59 -0.56 14.51 5.98
CA ALA A 59 0.03 14.11 4.70
C ALA A 59 1.40 14.76 4.50
N GLU A 60 1.55 16.05 4.85
CA GLU A 60 2.83 16.75 4.79
C GLU A 60 3.88 16.12 5.70
N LYS A 61 3.52 15.73 6.93
CA LYS A 61 4.44 15.03 7.86
C LYS A 61 4.95 13.72 7.27
N ILE A 62 4.07 12.93 6.64
CA ILE A 62 4.45 11.68 5.97
C ILE A 62 5.39 11.96 4.79
N ILE A 63 5.05 12.93 3.94
CA ILE A 63 5.85 13.31 2.78
C ILE A 63 7.24 13.78 3.22
N ASN A 64 7.32 14.66 4.22
CA ASN A 64 8.58 15.17 4.74
C ASN A 64 9.47 14.07 5.30
N TYR A 65 8.89 13.11 6.04
CA TYR A 65 9.62 11.95 6.53
C TYR A 65 10.19 11.11 5.37
N LEU A 66 9.40 10.84 4.34
CA LEU A 66 9.83 10.06 3.19
C LEU A 66 10.87 10.80 2.34
N GLU A 67 10.73 12.11 2.17
CA GLU A 67 11.73 12.96 1.47
C GLU A 67 13.04 13.07 2.24
N GLY A 68 12.99 12.96 3.55
CA GLY A 68 14.17 12.86 4.43
C GLY A 68 14.90 11.52 4.35
N GLY A 69 14.44 10.57 3.51
CA GLY A 69 15.02 9.24 3.32
C GLY A 69 14.36 8.15 4.15
N GLY A 70 13.22 8.44 4.77
CA GLY A 70 12.40 7.45 5.48
C GLY A 70 11.85 6.37 4.56
N SER A 71 11.44 5.25 5.13
CA SER A 71 10.83 4.13 4.42
C SER A 71 9.37 3.94 4.83
N ALA A 72 8.51 3.52 3.90
CA ALA A 72 7.14 3.18 4.24
C ALA A 72 6.64 1.93 3.53
N LEU A 73 5.77 1.19 4.20
CA LEU A 73 4.88 0.20 3.61
C LEU A 73 3.48 0.81 3.62
N ILE A 74 2.95 1.07 2.44
CA ILE A 74 1.64 1.68 2.26
C ILE A 74 0.73 0.67 1.58
N THR A 75 -0.39 0.34 2.22
CA THR A 75 -1.46 -0.45 1.63
C THR A 75 -2.68 0.42 1.40
N SER A 76 -3.50 0.06 0.44
CA SER A 76 -4.73 0.77 0.10
C SER A 76 -5.84 -0.23 -0.22
N ASN A 77 -7.04 0.09 0.23
CA ASN A 77 -8.26 -0.60 -0.17
C ASN A 77 -9.10 0.32 -1.05
N TYR A 78 -10.01 -0.28 -1.80
CA TYR A 78 -11.04 0.48 -2.49
C TYR A 78 -11.89 1.29 -1.48
N SER A 79 -12.08 2.55 -1.79
CA SER A 79 -12.95 3.45 -1.04
C SER A 79 -13.88 4.20 -1.99
N ILE A 80 -15.14 4.32 -1.60
CA ILE A 80 -16.13 5.18 -2.29
C ILE A 80 -15.92 6.66 -1.95
N TYR A 81 -15.11 6.96 -0.95
CA TYR A 81 -14.80 8.32 -0.52
C TYR A 81 -13.52 8.83 -1.19
N SER A 82 -13.55 10.07 -1.61
CA SER A 82 -12.35 10.76 -2.09
C SER A 82 -11.34 10.93 -0.95
N MET A 83 -10.07 10.68 -1.23
CA MET A 83 -8.99 10.78 -0.25
C MET A 83 -7.80 11.57 -0.83
N PRO A 84 -8.01 12.87 -1.13
CA PRO A 84 -7.03 13.68 -1.87
C PRO A 84 -5.71 13.86 -1.13
N ASN A 85 -5.71 13.89 0.21
CA ASN A 85 -4.48 14.01 0.97
C ASN A 85 -3.69 12.70 1.01
N PHE A 86 -4.36 11.55 1.12
CA PHE A 86 -3.73 10.25 0.97
C PHE A 86 -3.18 10.07 -0.46
N ASP A 87 -3.94 10.45 -1.48
CA ASP A 87 -3.52 10.41 -2.88
C ASP A 87 -2.32 11.34 -3.14
N SER A 88 -2.19 12.45 -2.42
CA SER A 88 -1.04 13.34 -2.53
C SER A 88 0.27 12.68 -2.09
N ILE A 89 0.23 11.79 -1.09
CA ILE A 89 1.40 11.01 -0.66
C ILE A 89 1.87 10.09 -1.79
N LEU A 90 0.95 9.41 -2.45
CA LEU A 90 1.27 8.50 -3.55
C LEU A 90 1.75 9.27 -4.79
N SER A 91 1.07 10.36 -5.13
CA SER A 91 1.38 11.18 -6.31
C SER A 91 2.73 11.87 -6.20
N ASN A 92 3.21 12.18 -4.99
CA ASN A 92 4.56 12.68 -4.75
C ASN A 92 5.65 11.71 -5.28
N TYR A 93 5.32 10.43 -5.39
CA TYR A 93 6.17 9.37 -5.94
C TYR A 93 5.72 8.88 -7.33
N GLY A 94 4.82 9.61 -8.00
CA GLY A 94 4.35 9.25 -9.33
C GLY A 94 3.43 8.03 -9.38
N LEU A 95 2.68 7.79 -8.32
CA LEU A 95 1.68 6.72 -8.22
C LEU A 95 0.28 7.31 -8.09
N ALA A 96 -0.69 6.66 -8.70
CA ALA A 96 -2.11 7.00 -8.57
C ALA A 96 -2.95 5.75 -8.35
N ARG A 97 -3.96 5.86 -7.48
CA ARG A 97 -4.98 4.82 -7.34
C ARG A 97 -6.01 4.98 -8.45
N LYS A 98 -6.39 3.88 -9.08
CA LYS A 98 -7.52 3.87 -10.02
C LYS A 98 -8.85 3.83 -9.29
N GLU A 99 -9.84 4.51 -9.84
CA GLU A 99 -11.20 4.40 -9.33
C GLU A 99 -11.78 3.00 -9.55
N GLY A 100 -12.53 2.48 -8.57
CA GLY A 100 -13.19 1.20 -8.64
C GLY A 100 -12.35 0.01 -8.17
N VAL A 101 -12.96 -1.16 -8.25
CA VAL A 101 -12.33 -2.45 -7.94
C VAL A 101 -11.74 -3.04 -9.21
N LEU A 102 -10.57 -3.63 -9.10
CA LEU A 102 -9.91 -4.31 -10.21
C LEU A 102 -10.53 -5.69 -10.43
N PHE A 103 -10.91 -5.98 -11.67
CA PHE A 103 -11.43 -7.25 -12.15
C PHE A 103 -10.45 -7.85 -13.15
N GLU A 104 -10.24 -9.15 -13.05
CA GLU A 104 -9.38 -9.90 -13.97
C GLU A 104 -10.24 -10.59 -15.04
N GLY A 105 -9.89 -10.40 -16.30
CA GLY A 105 -10.57 -11.02 -17.44
C GLY A 105 -9.99 -12.39 -17.84
N ASP A 106 -8.76 -12.69 -17.43
CA ASP A 106 -8.12 -13.98 -17.69
C ASP A 106 -8.46 -14.98 -16.58
N SER A 107 -9.15 -16.06 -16.94
CA SER A 107 -9.60 -17.11 -16.01
C SER A 107 -8.47 -17.87 -15.31
N GLY A 108 -7.24 -17.80 -15.80
CA GLY A 108 -6.06 -18.36 -15.16
C GLY A 108 -5.49 -17.49 -14.04
N HIS A 109 -5.97 -16.26 -13.93
CA HIS A 109 -5.44 -15.23 -13.02
C HIS A 109 -6.43 -14.72 -11.98
N PHE A 110 -7.48 -15.50 -11.69
CA PHE A 110 -8.37 -15.24 -10.55
C PHE A 110 -8.90 -16.55 -9.94
N MET A 111 -9.33 -16.51 -8.69
CA MET A 111 -9.93 -17.64 -7.99
C MET A 111 -11.42 -17.36 -7.72
N SER A 112 -12.29 -18.26 -8.15
CA SER A 112 -13.75 -18.22 -7.96
C SER A 112 -14.46 -17.04 -8.62
N TYR A 113 -13.97 -15.82 -8.43
CA TYR A 113 -14.58 -14.58 -8.96
C TYR A 113 -13.51 -13.66 -9.55
N PRO A 114 -13.82 -12.93 -10.64
CA PRO A 114 -12.87 -12.03 -11.30
C PRO A 114 -12.25 -10.92 -10.41
N TYR A 115 -12.87 -10.59 -9.29
CA TYR A 115 -12.32 -9.65 -8.30
C TYR A 115 -11.43 -10.30 -7.23
N CYS A 116 -11.20 -11.61 -7.32
CA CYS A 116 -10.24 -12.34 -6.48
C CYS A 116 -9.00 -12.66 -7.32
N LEU A 117 -8.17 -11.65 -7.55
CA LEU A 117 -7.03 -11.75 -8.46
C LEU A 117 -5.91 -12.64 -7.93
N ILE A 118 -5.29 -13.36 -8.86
CA ILE A 118 -3.98 -14.00 -8.68
C ILE A 118 -3.02 -13.27 -9.63
N PRO A 119 -2.40 -12.16 -9.19
CA PRO A 119 -1.54 -11.37 -10.06
C PRO A 119 -0.27 -12.12 -10.44
N ASN A 120 0.31 -11.73 -11.57
CA ASN A 120 1.67 -12.13 -11.91
C ASN A 120 2.64 -11.56 -10.87
N MET A 121 3.50 -12.42 -10.36
CA MET A 121 4.52 -12.04 -9.38
C MET A 121 5.86 -11.87 -10.10
N GLU A 122 6.47 -10.70 -9.95
CA GLU A 122 7.82 -10.46 -10.44
C GLU A 122 8.86 -11.07 -9.48
N TYR A 123 9.90 -11.68 -10.03
CA TYR A 123 11.00 -12.20 -9.23
C TYR A 123 11.89 -11.07 -8.73
N THR A 124 11.84 -10.81 -7.45
CA THR A 124 12.64 -9.80 -6.77
C THR A 124 13.16 -10.36 -5.44
N ARG A 125 14.07 -9.65 -4.80
CA ARG A 125 14.55 -9.98 -3.45
C ARG A 125 13.40 -10.04 -2.41
N ILE A 126 12.31 -9.31 -2.64
CA ILE A 126 11.14 -9.29 -1.75
C ILE A 126 10.28 -10.53 -1.98
N THR A 127 10.10 -10.93 -3.22
CA THR A 127 9.19 -12.00 -3.64
C THR A 127 9.85 -13.38 -3.76
N GLU A 128 11.19 -13.48 -3.70
CA GLU A 128 11.95 -14.69 -3.99
C GLU A 128 11.48 -15.93 -3.22
N LYS A 129 11.10 -15.77 -1.94
CA LYS A 129 10.62 -16.87 -1.10
C LYS A 129 9.25 -17.39 -1.49
N LEU A 130 8.40 -16.55 -2.07
CA LEU A 130 7.05 -16.89 -2.52
C LEU A 130 7.02 -17.34 -3.97
N TYR A 131 7.94 -16.84 -4.79
CA TYR A 131 7.93 -16.99 -6.25
C TYR A 131 7.89 -18.45 -6.72
N SER A 132 8.54 -19.36 -6.01
CA SER A 132 8.61 -20.79 -6.37
C SER A 132 7.62 -21.68 -5.61
N THR A 133 6.98 -21.16 -4.55
CA THR A 133 6.23 -21.99 -3.61
C THR A 133 4.78 -21.54 -3.40
N GLY A 134 4.41 -20.39 -3.91
CA GLY A 134 3.09 -19.83 -3.63
C GLY A 134 2.59 -18.85 -4.67
N PHE A 135 1.42 -18.34 -4.41
CA PHE A 135 0.80 -17.23 -5.13
C PHE A 135 0.21 -16.25 -4.13
N VAL A 136 -0.04 -15.03 -4.58
CA VAL A 136 -0.73 -14.00 -3.80
C VAL A 136 -2.17 -13.92 -4.27
N LEU A 137 -3.12 -13.99 -3.35
CA LEU A 137 -4.53 -13.73 -3.64
C LEU A 137 -4.88 -12.32 -3.20
N MET A 138 -5.41 -11.53 -4.12
CA MET A 138 -5.80 -10.13 -3.88
C MET A 138 -7.31 -9.95 -4.13
N PRO A 139 -8.17 -10.21 -3.13
CA PRO A 139 -9.59 -9.99 -3.28
C PRO A 139 -9.94 -8.50 -3.19
N MET A 140 -10.82 -8.04 -4.09
CA MET A 140 -11.38 -6.69 -4.09
C MET A 140 -10.34 -5.57 -4.03
N CYS A 141 -9.20 -5.78 -4.66
CA CYS A 141 -8.12 -4.80 -4.66
C CYS A 141 -8.41 -3.62 -5.60
N GLN A 142 -7.79 -2.50 -5.30
CA GLN A 142 -7.75 -1.32 -6.15
C GLN A 142 -6.45 -1.31 -6.94
N ALA A 143 -6.51 -0.97 -8.21
CA ALA A 143 -5.31 -0.84 -9.02
C ALA A 143 -4.53 0.43 -8.64
N ILE A 144 -3.21 0.30 -8.64
CA ILE A 144 -2.26 1.42 -8.54
C ILE A 144 -1.50 1.48 -9.85
N GLU A 145 -1.42 2.65 -10.45
CA GLU A 145 -0.68 2.87 -11.69
C GLU A 145 0.45 3.89 -11.51
N GLN A 146 1.45 3.78 -12.35
CA GLN A 146 2.45 4.81 -12.51
C GLN A 146 1.86 5.96 -13.34
N THR A 147 2.06 7.20 -12.87
CA THR A 147 1.68 8.40 -13.61
C THR A 147 2.77 8.82 -14.60
N ASP A 148 2.41 9.58 -15.62
CA ASP A 148 3.38 10.11 -16.61
C ASP A 148 4.34 11.15 -16.02
N THR A 149 3.97 11.75 -14.88
CA THR A 149 4.75 12.79 -14.20
C THR A 149 5.30 12.26 -12.87
N TYR A 150 6.58 11.96 -12.84
CA TYR A 150 7.32 11.61 -11.64
C TYR A 150 8.76 12.14 -11.70
N ARG A 151 9.39 12.24 -10.54
CA ARG A 151 10.77 12.73 -10.45
C ARG A 151 11.75 11.73 -11.08
N ASN A 152 12.72 12.20 -11.85
CA ASN A 152 13.75 11.35 -12.48
C ASN A 152 14.61 10.54 -11.48
N SER A 153 14.59 10.93 -10.20
CA SER A 153 15.30 10.22 -9.14
C SER A 153 14.55 9.00 -8.59
N ILE A 154 13.30 8.76 -9.03
CA ILE A 154 12.46 7.67 -8.56
C ILE A 154 12.61 6.49 -9.52
N SER A 155 12.91 5.31 -8.96
CA SER A 155 12.88 4.04 -9.68
C SER A 155 11.71 3.20 -9.17
N MET A 156 10.89 2.70 -10.08
CA MET A 156 9.72 1.88 -9.74
C MET A 156 9.94 0.44 -10.13
N TYR A 157 9.61 -0.46 -9.23
CA TYR A 157 9.75 -1.91 -9.43
C TYR A 157 8.43 -2.57 -9.09
N PRO A 158 7.65 -3.04 -10.08
CA PRO A 158 6.44 -3.78 -9.82
C PRO A 158 6.76 -5.10 -9.13
N LEU A 159 5.99 -5.47 -8.12
CA LEU A 159 6.09 -6.76 -7.45
C LEU A 159 4.98 -7.70 -7.90
N LEU A 160 3.79 -7.16 -8.10
CA LEU A 160 2.57 -7.85 -8.50
C LEU A 160 1.90 -7.06 -9.62
N GLN A 161 1.55 -7.73 -10.71
CA GLN A 161 0.90 -7.11 -11.86
C GLN A 161 -0.33 -7.92 -12.28
N SER A 162 -1.43 -7.22 -12.54
CA SER A 162 -2.57 -7.82 -13.22
C SER A 162 -2.26 -8.11 -14.70
N THR A 163 -3.07 -8.91 -15.35
CA THR A 163 -2.90 -9.13 -16.80
C THR A 163 -3.44 -7.97 -17.63
N ASN A 164 -3.13 -7.98 -18.92
CA ASN A 164 -3.67 -6.98 -19.86
C ASN A 164 -5.19 -7.12 -20.08
N SER A 165 -5.80 -8.22 -19.60
CA SER A 165 -7.25 -8.46 -19.65
C SER A 165 -7.98 -7.86 -18.44
N SER A 166 -7.26 -7.31 -17.49
CA SER A 166 -7.85 -6.71 -16.29
C SER A 166 -8.46 -5.34 -16.58
N TYR A 167 -9.49 -4.99 -15.83
CA TYR A 167 -10.21 -3.72 -15.95
C TYR A 167 -10.78 -3.27 -14.60
N ASN A 168 -10.91 -1.97 -14.41
CA ASN A 168 -11.54 -1.40 -13.22
C ASN A 168 -13.05 -1.30 -13.41
N LYS A 169 -13.77 -1.57 -12.34
CA LYS A 169 -15.21 -1.41 -12.26
C LYS A 169 -15.56 -0.54 -11.05
N ALA A 170 -16.11 0.63 -11.31
CA ALA A 170 -16.67 1.55 -10.32
C ALA A 170 -18.05 1.06 -9.82
#